data_15fae43f449ed84db5cd5f9f04ae93da
#
_entry.id   15fae43f449ed84db5cd5f9f04ae93da
#
_cell.length_a   1.000
_cell.length_b   1.000
_cell.length_c   1.000
_cell.angle_alpha   90.00
_cell.angle_beta   90.00
_cell.angle_gamma   90.00
#
_symmetry.space_group_name_H-M   'P 1'
#
loop_
_entity.id
_entity.type
_entity.pdbx_description
1 polymer ?
#
loop_
_entity_poly.entity_id
_entity_poly.type
_entity_poly.pdbx_seq_one_letter_code
_entity_poly.pdbx_strand_id
1 'polypeptide(L)'
;MNLVKLAEISRGKLYGESLQIKNFSIDTRSIKANEIFIALEGENFDGHEYISEAIAKGASALVVDRSIQSKIPHILVDNTYEFIKKVAQFNRKKFTGKMIGITGTNGKSTSKQITHKLLNQNGSCHKTLGNKNNQIGVPFSLLTLKETCEFSVMEMGTSEPGEIKILNDQVKPDIAAITNVSMGHLDGLRDTKSISVEKGNILDFHSDNGIAILPRDSEYFDIWNKQTNAKTKISFGYHKESDFRVSNIEIDILNNLTNFVLHFDGQTKDLSMNGIGHHNPLNAALSLATVVNCGINIDTIKHNLRFTDLPERRLAVSESLNGSVLVDDSYNSNPASLKNALDSIEKSTRKKVCVLGEMLELGTSSYQIHQDMFEYAHKRVDNILCIGDAWKYCKPAKKTDLFIFDNHEELFEDLVSIIDKNTIILVKGSRSTRMDLIADKLKK
;
A
#
# COMPACT_ATOMS: atom_id res chain seq x y z
N MET A 1 11.32 1.27 -26.41
CA MET A 1 10.91 2.57 -26.98
C MET A 1 12.14 3.44 -27.09
N ASN A 2 12.25 4.33 -28.07
CA ASN A 2 13.39 5.25 -28.24
C ASN A 2 12.98 6.71 -28.00
N LEU A 3 13.96 7.63 -27.91
CA LEU A 3 13.71 9.04 -27.60
C LEU A 3 12.88 9.75 -28.67
N VAL A 4 13.05 9.41 -29.96
CA VAL A 4 12.21 9.97 -31.05
C VAL A 4 10.74 9.64 -30.80
N LYS A 5 10.43 8.37 -30.48
CA LYS A 5 9.06 7.95 -30.21
C LYS A 5 8.45 8.61 -28.96
N LEU A 6 9.26 8.81 -27.92
CA LEU A 6 8.83 9.54 -26.72
C LEU A 6 8.54 11.02 -27.03
N ALA A 7 9.38 11.67 -27.81
CA ALA A 7 9.16 13.05 -28.26
C ALA A 7 7.88 13.19 -29.09
N GLU A 8 7.62 12.25 -30.02
CA GLU A 8 6.37 12.21 -30.81
C GLU A 8 5.13 12.08 -29.90
N ILE A 9 5.13 11.11 -28.96
CA ILE A 9 4.00 10.85 -28.06
C ILE A 9 3.73 12.08 -27.19
N SER A 10 4.77 12.68 -26.64
CA SER A 10 4.67 13.82 -25.73
C SER A 10 4.43 15.16 -26.46
N ARG A 11 4.64 15.21 -27.77
CA ARG A 11 4.74 16.43 -28.59
C ARG A 11 5.89 17.33 -28.15
N GLY A 12 6.96 16.71 -27.63
CA GLY A 12 8.20 17.40 -27.23
C GLY A 12 9.20 17.47 -28.35
N LYS A 13 10.27 18.27 -28.15
CA LYS A 13 11.38 18.41 -29.07
C LYS A 13 12.61 17.68 -28.56
N LEU A 14 13.13 16.73 -29.36
CA LEU A 14 14.35 16.01 -29.07
C LEU A 14 15.58 16.87 -29.43
N TYR A 15 16.53 16.96 -28.52
CA TYR A 15 17.86 17.50 -28.70
C TYR A 15 18.88 16.39 -28.46
N GLY A 16 19.83 16.26 -29.43
CA GLY A 16 20.83 15.19 -29.43
C GLY A 16 20.37 13.90 -30.14
N GLU A 17 21.20 12.87 -30.01
CA GLU A 17 20.95 11.59 -30.69
C GLU A 17 19.88 10.74 -30.01
N SER A 18 19.13 9.98 -30.80
CA SER A 18 18.13 9.05 -30.29
C SER A 18 18.78 7.77 -29.79
N LEU A 19 18.38 7.33 -28.61
CA LEU A 19 18.81 6.06 -28.01
C LEU A 19 17.63 5.23 -27.51
N GLN A 20 17.85 3.93 -27.39
CA GLN A 20 16.86 3.00 -26.81
C GLN A 20 16.78 3.18 -25.31
N ILE A 21 15.58 3.26 -24.79
CA ILE A 21 15.32 3.52 -23.38
C ILE A 21 14.91 2.22 -22.69
N LYS A 22 15.52 1.99 -21.52
CA LYS A 22 15.19 0.82 -20.69
C LYS A 22 14.16 1.14 -19.61
N ASN A 23 14.32 2.30 -18.96
CA ASN A 23 13.50 2.67 -17.80
C ASN A 23 13.52 4.20 -17.56
N PHE A 24 12.72 4.65 -16.57
CA PHE A 24 12.57 6.05 -16.18
C PHE A 24 12.87 6.23 -14.69
N SER A 25 13.39 7.40 -14.32
CA SER A 25 13.54 7.81 -12.93
C SER A 25 13.10 9.26 -12.73
N ILE A 26 12.55 9.56 -11.56
CA ILE A 26 12.22 10.90 -11.07
C ILE A 26 12.98 11.21 -9.78
N ASP A 27 13.95 10.35 -9.38
CA ASP A 27 14.66 10.44 -8.11
C ASP A 27 16.12 10.04 -8.30
N THR A 28 17.02 11.01 -8.12
CA THR A 28 18.47 10.80 -8.28
C THR A 28 19.05 9.83 -7.25
N ARG A 29 18.39 9.63 -6.09
CA ARG A 29 18.85 8.68 -5.06
C ARG A 29 18.73 7.22 -5.51
N SER A 30 17.79 6.93 -6.42
CA SER A 30 17.49 5.59 -6.90
C SER A 30 17.76 5.37 -8.39
N ILE A 31 18.17 6.40 -9.12
CA ILE A 31 18.44 6.32 -10.56
C ILE A 31 19.56 5.32 -10.86
N LYS A 32 19.36 4.57 -11.93
CA LYS A 32 20.34 3.58 -12.43
C LYS A 32 20.90 4.01 -13.77
N ALA A 33 22.07 3.47 -14.11
CA ALA A 33 22.68 3.70 -15.42
C ALA A 33 21.72 3.29 -16.55
N ASN A 34 21.69 4.11 -17.61
CA ASN A 34 20.86 3.95 -18.79
C ASN A 34 19.35 4.19 -18.57
N GLU A 35 18.95 4.87 -17.50
CA GLU A 35 17.58 5.38 -17.32
C GLU A 35 17.44 6.80 -17.87
N ILE A 36 16.20 7.21 -18.19
CA ILE A 36 15.86 8.63 -18.43
C ILE A 36 15.53 9.27 -17.08
N PHE A 37 16.13 10.39 -16.80
CA PHE A 37 15.72 11.24 -15.69
C PHE A 37 14.66 12.24 -16.15
N ILE A 38 13.50 12.27 -15.46
CA ILE A 38 12.43 13.23 -15.69
C ILE A 38 12.50 14.27 -14.58
N ALA A 39 12.80 15.52 -14.94
CA ALA A 39 12.89 16.62 -14.00
C ALA A 39 11.49 17.14 -13.66
N LEU A 40 10.93 16.70 -12.53
CA LEU A 40 9.64 17.18 -12.02
C LEU A 40 9.85 18.41 -11.13
N GLU A 41 8.95 19.37 -11.23
CA GLU A 41 8.87 20.49 -10.30
C GLU A 41 7.69 20.25 -9.34
N GLY A 42 7.91 20.34 -8.04
CA GLY A 42 6.91 20.22 -6.99
C GLY A 42 6.89 21.46 -6.11
N GLU A 43 6.00 21.53 -5.14
CA GLU A 43 5.85 22.69 -4.24
C GLU A 43 7.13 23.03 -3.46
N ASN A 44 7.92 22.03 -3.10
CA ASN A 44 9.10 22.19 -2.23
C ASN A 44 10.41 21.74 -2.87
N PHE A 45 10.42 21.40 -4.17
CA PHE A 45 11.64 20.97 -4.88
C PHE A 45 11.52 21.20 -6.38
N ASP A 46 12.64 21.41 -7.04
CA ASP A 46 12.77 21.47 -8.50
C ASP A 46 13.74 20.38 -8.98
N GLY A 47 13.23 19.40 -9.71
CA GLY A 47 14.02 18.30 -10.27
C GLY A 47 15.10 18.76 -11.24
N HIS A 48 15.00 19.95 -11.82
CA HIS A 48 16.03 20.51 -12.72
C HIS A 48 17.32 20.83 -12.00
N GLU A 49 17.29 21.13 -10.71
CA GLU A 49 18.48 21.36 -9.90
C GLU A 49 19.34 20.10 -9.75
N TYR A 50 18.73 18.92 -9.91
CA TYR A 50 19.38 17.61 -9.76
C TYR A 50 19.86 16.99 -11.09
N ILE A 51 19.76 17.70 -12.22
CA ILE A 51 20.17 17.19 -13.54
C ILE A 51 21.64 16.78 -13.55
N SER A 52 22.54 17.61 -12.98
CA SER A 52 23.96 17.32 -12.93
C SER A 52 24.26 16.05 -12.13
N GLU A 53 23.53 15.82 -11.02
CA GLU A 53 23.63 14.61 -10.21
C GLU A 53 23.09 13.39 -10.97
N ALA A 54 21.94 13.52 -11.65
CA ALA A 54 21.38 12.45 -12.47
C ALA A 54 22.36 12.00 -13.57
N ILE A 55 22.99 12.95 -14.26
CA ILE A 55 24.01 12.65 -15.28
C ILE A 55 25.22 11.93 -14.65
N ALA A 56 25.72 12.42 -13.52
CA ALA A 56 26.85 11.82 -12.81
C ALA A 56 26.57 10.38 -12.37
N LYS A 57 25.29 10.05 -12.07
CA LYS A 57 24.82 8.71 -11.71
C LYS A 57 24.44 7.84 -12.92
N GLY A 58 24.66 8.33 -14.16
CA GLY A 58 24.53 7.54 -15.37
C GLY A 58 23.17 7.65 -16.06
N ALA A 59 22.41 8.72 -15.84
CA ALA A 59 21.25 9.02 -16.69
C ALA A 59 21.71 9.09 -18.16
N SER A 60 20.99 8.38 -19.04
CA SER A 60 21.32 8.35 -20.47
C SER A 60 20.62 9.45 -21.27
N ALA A 61 19.53 9.98 -20.76
CA ALA A 61 18.79 11.10 -21.33
C ALA A 61 17.98 11.82 -20.26
N LEU A 62 17.44 12.99 -20.62
CA LEU A 62 16.62 13.82 -19.73
C LEU A 62 15.28 14.14 -20.37
N VAL A 63 14.25 14.39 -19.53
CA VAL A 63 13.02 15.10 -19.91
C VAL A 63 12.91 16.34 -19.05
N VAL A 64 12.77 17.49 -19.70
CA VAL A 64 12.75 18.81 -19.07
C VAL A 64 11.66 19.69 -19.67
N ASP A 65 11.18 20.67 -18.90
CA ASP A 65 10.16 21.64 -19.38
C ASP A 65 10.72 23.06 -19.56
N ARG A 66 12.03 23.22 -19.45
CA ARG A 66 12.76 24.45 -19.74
C ARG A 66 14.02 24.18 -20.54
N SER A 67 14.47 25.19 -21.27
CA SER A 67 15.72 25.09 -22.08
C SER A 67 16.92 24.88 -21.17
N ILE A 68 17.71 23.87 -21.48
CA ILE A 68 18.96 23.55 -20.80
C ILE A 68 20.11 23.36 -21.76
N GLN A 69 21.36 23.50 -21.27
CA GLN A 69 22.54 23.00 -21.96
C GLN A 69 22.89 21.63 -21.35
N SER A 70 22.93 20.60 -22.16
CA SER A 70 23.21 19.23 -21.69
C SER A 70 24.19 18.53 -22.63
N LYS A 71 25.09 17.72 -22.04
CA LYS A 71 26.01 16.84 -22.77
C LYS A 71 25.35 15.54 -23.24
N ILE A 72 24.20 15.20 -22.68
CA ILE A 72 23.44 14.01 -23.05
C ILE A 72 22.13 14.42 -23.74
N PRO A 73 21.51 13.54 -24.54
CA PRO A 73 20.25 13.82 -25.20
C PRO A 73 19.14 14.21 -24.22
N HIS A 74 18.25 15.12 -24.64
CA HIS A 74 17.10 15.48 -23.84
C HIS A 74 15.88 15.79 -24.69
N ILE A 75 14.69 15.56 -24.09
CA ILE A 75 13.40 15.93 -24.65
C ILE A 75 12.90 17.16 -23.89
N LEU A 76 12.73 18.28 -24.61
CA LEU A 76 12.08 19.48 -24.11
C LEU A 76 10.56 19.35 -24.36
N VAL A 77 9.76 19.48 -23.30
CA VAL A 77 8.31 19.44 -23.32
C VAL A 77 7.72 20.69 -22.67
N ASP A 78 6.44 20.95 -22.86
CA ASP A 78 5.77 22.08 -22.20
C ASP A 78 5.59 21.84 -20.70
N ASN A 79 5.44 20.55 -20.29
CA ASN A 79 5.26 20.16 -18.90
C ASN A 79 5.66 18.68 -18.72
N THR A 80 6.52 18.41 -17.73
CA THR A 80 7.07 17.08 -17.47
C THR A 80 6.04 16.10 -16.84
N TYR A 81 5.03 16.59 -16.10
CA TYR A 81 3.91 15.76 -15.65
C TYR A 81 3.01 15.31 -16.82
N GLU A 82 2.73 16.22 -17.77
CA GLU A 82 1.96 15.86 -18.97
C GLU A 82 2.72 14.88 -19.87
N PHE A 83 4.05 14.97 -19.92
CA PHE A 83 4.88 13.95 -20.58
C PHE A 83 4.60 12.56 -19.97
N ILE A 84 4.66 12.44 -18.63
CA ILE A 84 4.40 11.16 -17.93
C ILE A 84 3.01 10.64 -18.30
N LYS A 85 1.97 11.49 -18.20
CA LYS A 85 0.59 11.09 -18.48
C LYS A 85 0.40 10.62 -19.92
N LYS A 86 0.92 11.35 -20.91
CA LYS A 86 0.80 11.00 -22.33
C LYS A 86 1.48 9.67 -22.67
N VAL A 87 2.69 9.44 -22.15
CA VAL A 87 3.41 8.18 -22.37
C VAL A 87 2.72 7.03 -21.63
N ALA A 88 2.22 7.26 -20.41
CA ALA A 88 1.45 6.29 -19.64
C ALA A 88 0.17 5.86 -20.41
N GLN A 89 -0.59 6.82 -20.92
CA GLN A 89 -1.79 6.57 -21.72
C GLN A 89 -1.47 5.79 -23.00
N PHE A 90 -0.37 6.12 -23.67
CA PHE A 90 0.08 5.38 -24.84
C PHE A 90 0.39 3.91 -24.50
N ASN A 91 1.15 3.66 -23.43
CA ASN A 91 1.45 2.29 -22.97
C ASN A 91 0.18 1.54 -22.55
N ARG A 92 -0.72 2.21 -21.80
CA ARG A 92 -2.00 1.61 -21.39
C ARG A 92 -2.86 1.21 -22.59
N LYS A 93 -2.93 2.07 -23.62
CA LYS A 93 -3.69 1.78 -24.85
C LYS A 93 -3.15 0.59 -25.62
N LYS A 94 -1.84 0.36 -25.59
CA LYS A 94 -1.19 -0.78 -26.23
C LYS A 94 -1.29 -2.07 -25.44
N PHE A 95 -1.51 -1.97 -24.14
CA PHE A 95 -1.60 -3.13 -23.26
C PHE A 95 -2.90 -3.89 -23.49
N THR A 96 -2.81 -5.16 -23.86
CA THR A 96 -3.94 -6.06 -24.17
C THR A 96 -4.17 -7.13 -23.10
N GLY A 97 -3.28 -7.23 -22.12
CA GLY A 97 -3.42 -8.13 -20.97
C GLY A 97 -4.51 -7.69 -20.00
N LYS A 98 -4.70 -8.44 -18.91
CA LYS A 98 -5.68 -8.13 -17.86
C LYS A 98 -5.15 -7.03 -16.95
N MET A 99 -5.88 -5.92 -16.85
CA MET A 99 -5.59 -4.81 -15.96
C MET A 99 -6.41 -4.91 -14.68
N ILE A 100 -5.73 -4.97 -13.53
CA ILE A 100 -6.34 -5.07 -12.21
C ILE A 100 -6.12 -3.75 -11.47
N GLY A 101 -7.19 -3.17 -10.90
CA GLY A 101 -7.15 -2.01 -10.03
C GLY A 101 -7.48 -2.40 -8.59
N ILE A 102 -6.69 -1.94 -7.63
CA ILE A 102 -6.93 -2.19 -6.20
C ILE A 102 -6.91 -0.87 -5.43
N THR A 103 -8.01 -0.59 -4.71
CA THR A 103 -8.09 0.53 -3.75
C THR A 103 -8.60 0.07 -2.39
N GLY A 104 -8.69 0.97 -1.44
CA GLY A 104 -9.19 0.75 -0.09
C GLY A 104 -8.46 1.62 0.94
N THR A 105 -8.88 1.60 2.19
CA THR A 105 -8.17 2.33 3.25
C THR A 105 -6.90 1.58 3.66
N ASN A 106 -7.03 0.31 4.04
CA ASN A 106 -5.93 -0.56 4.47
C ASN A 106 -5.78 -1.77 3.54
N GLY A 107 -4.63 -2.44 3.53
CA GLY A 107 -4.43 -3.71 2.82
C GLY A 107 -4.12 -3.59 1.32
N LYS A 108 -4.21 -2.41 0.69
CA LYS A 108 -3.94 -2.21 -0.75
C LYS A 108 -2.61 -2.81 -1.21
N SER A 109 -1.51 -2.40 -0.60
CA SER A 109 -0.16 -2.84 -0.99
C SER A 109 0.05 -4.33 -0.75
N THR A 110 -0.53 -4.87 0.33
CA THR A 110 -0.48 -6.31 0.64
C THR A 110 -1.24 -7.10 -0.42
N SER A 111 -2.49 -6.72 -0.70
CA SER A 111 -3.30 -7.37 -1.74
C SER A 111 -2.66 -7.26 -3.13
N LYS A 112 -2.13 -6.07 -3.50
CA LYS A 112 -1.35 -5.90 -4.74
C LYS A 112 -0.18 -6.88 -4.81
N GLN A 113 0.58 -7.02 -3.72
CA GLN A 113 1.77 -7.88 -3.71
C GLN A 113 1.40 -9.36 -3.81
N ILE A 114 0.39 -9.82 -3.06
CA ILE A 114 -0.12 -11.20 -3.14
C ILE A 114 -0.65 -11.49 -4.55
N THR A 115 -1.52 -10.63 -5.07
CA THR A 115 -2.09 -10.78 -6.43
C THR A 115 -0.99 -10.83 -7.49
N HIS A 116 -0.05 -9.89 -7.44
CA HIS A 116 1.09 -9.88 -8.38
C HIS A 116 1.92 -11.17 -8.29
N LYS A 117 2.21 -11.67 -7.10
CA LYS A 117 3.02 -12.89 -6.93
C LYS A 117 2.31 -14.12 -7.51
N LEU A 118 1.02 -14.26 -7.24
CA LEU A 118 0.22 -15.36 -7.77
C LEU A 118 0.11 -15.29 -9.29
N LEU A 119 -0.16 -14.13 -9.86
CA LEU A 119 -0.22 -13.96 -11.31
C LEU A 119 1.15 -14.18 -11.97
N ASN A 120 2.24 -13.66 -11.37
CA ASN A 120 3.58 -13.77 -11.94
C ASN A 120 4.17 -15.21 -11.90
N GLN A 121 3.54 -16.13 -11.16
CA GLN A 121 3.83 -17.56 -11.24
C GLN A 121 3.19 -18.23 -12.46
N ASN A 122 2.18 -17.59 -13.07
CA ASN A 122 1.39 -18.14 -14.17
C ASN A 122 1.57 -17.37 -15.49
N GLY A 123 2.22 -16.20 -15.47
CA GLY A 123 2.47 -15.35 -16.64
C GLY A 123 3.16 -14.06 -16.24
N SER A 124 3.62 -13.29 -17.22
CA SER A 124 4.31 -12.02 -16.96
C SER A 124 3.37 -10.98 -16.36
N CYS A 125 3.70 -10.46 -15.19
CA CYS A 125 2.86 -9.55 -14.44
C CYS A 125 3.58 -8.24 -14.07
N HIS A 126 3.04 -7.11 -14.49
CA HIS A 126 3.44 -5.77 -14.08
C HIS A 126 2.70 -5.34 -12.81
N LYS A 127 3.25 -4.39 -12.04
CA LYS A 127 2.58 -3.81 -10.86
C LYS A 127 3.00 -2.36 -10.60
N THR A 128 2.21 -1.66 -9.80
CA THR A 128 2.59 -0.35 -9.24
C THR A 128 3.94 -0.43 -8.53
N LEU A 129 4.82 0.50 -8.84
CA LEU A 129 6.17 0.61 -8.28
C LEU A 129 6.10 1.09 -6.82
N GLY A 130 6.56 0.27 -5.88
CA GLY A 130 6.55 0.63 -4.45
C GLY A 130 5.17 1.04 -3.96
N ASN A 131 5.07 2.22 -3.36
CA ASN A 131 3.84 2.88 -2.89
C ASN A 131 3.41 4.06 -3.80
N LYS A 132 3.86 4.11 -5.06
CA LYS A 132 3.55 5.17 -6.03
C LYS A 132 2.12 5.03 -6.56
N ASN A 133 1.14 5.27 -5.70
CA ASN A 133 -0.28 4.98 -5.92
C ASN A 133 -1.17 6.23 -6.10
N ASN A 134 -0.56 7.42 -6.15
CA ASN A 134 -1.25 8.71 -6.33
C ASN A 134 -1.26 9.15 -7.82
N GLN A 135 -1.75 10.36 -8.09
CA GLN A 135 -1.89 10.95 -9.43
C GLN A 135 -0.58 11.10 -10.22
N ILE A 136 0.58 11.06 -9.56
CA ILE A 136 1.91 11.06 -10.21
C ILE A 136 2.44 9.63 -10.31
N GLY A 137 2.31 8.87 -9.24
CA GLY A 137 2.91 7.55 -9.11
C GLY A 137 2.25 6.47 -9.98
N VAL A 138 0.93 6.53 -10.17
CA VAL A 138 0.20 5.60 -11.06
C VAL A 138 0.61 5.78 -12.51
N PRO A 139 0.55 7.00 -13.10
CA PRO A 139 1.07 7.23 -14.45
C PRO A 139 2.55 6.86 -14.57
N PHE A 140 3.38 7.20 -13.58
CA PHE A 140 4.80 6.84 -13.58
C PHE A 140 5.00 5.31 -13.61
N SER A 141 4.18 4.54 -12.88
CA SER A 141 4.21 3.08 -12.96
C SER A 141 3.81 2.57 -14.34
N LEU A 142 2.82 3.19 -14.99
CA LEU A 142 2.40 2.85 -16.37
C LEU A 142 3.47 3.17 -17.44
N LEU A 143 4.46 4.05 -17.16
CA LEU A 143 5.59 4.26 -18.07
C LEU A 143 6.37 2.96 -18.32
N THR A 144 6.43 2.08 -17.33
CA THR A 144 7.18 0.82 -17.40
C THR A 144 6.31 -0.38 -17.83
N LEU A 145 5.02 -0.16 -18.06
CA LEU A 145 4.11 -1.19 -18.54
C LEU A 145 4.48 -1.63 -19.95
N LYS A 146 4.77 -2.90 -20.12
CA LYS A 146 5.10 -3.50 -21.42
C LYS A 146 3.85 -4.12 -22.03
N GLU A 147 3.67 -3.96 -23.33
CA GLU A 147 2.59 -4.60 -24.10
C GLU A 147 2.64 -6.15 -24.07
N THR A 148 3.82 -6.72 -23.77
CA THR A 148 4.03 -8.17 -23.65
C THR A 148 3.64 -8.74 -22.29
N CYS A 149 3.30 -7.92 -21.29
CA CYS A 149 2.80 -8.43 -20.02
C CYS A 149 1.38 -8.98 -20.18
N GLU A 150 1.11 -10.10 -19.53
CA GLU A 150 -0.22 -10.73 -19.52
C GLU A 150 -1.13 -10.11 -18.47
N PHE A 151 -0.53 -9.61 -17.37
CA PHE A 151 -1.25 -9.02 -16.26
C PHE A 151 -0.60 -7.72 -15.82
N SER A 152 -1.42 -6.84 -15.21
CA SER A 152 -0.92 -5.63 -14.53
C SER A 152 -1.77 -5.35 -13.30
N VAL A 153 -1.13 -5.18 -12.12
CA VAL A 153 -1.81 -4.90 -10.84
C VAL A 153 -1.48 -3.49 -10.38
N MET A 154 -2.46 -2.60 -10.48
CA MET A 154 -2.32 -1.18 -10.18
C MET A 154 -2.99 -0.84 -8.84
N GLU A 155 -2.18 -0.36 -7.89
CA GLU A 155 -2.65 0.17 -6.62
C GLU A 155 -3.06 1.64 -6.81
N MET A 156 -4.27 2.01 -6.36
CA MET A 156 -4.81 3.36 -6.45
C MET A 156 -5.13 3.89 -5.05
N GLY A 157 -4.40 4.91 -4.64
CA GLY A 157 -4.58 5.62 -3.37
C GLY A 157 -5.32 6.94 -3.57
N THR A 158 -5.90 7.46 -2.49
CA THR A 158 -6.56 8.76 -2.47
C THR A 158 -6.40 9.41 -1.11
N SER A 159 -6.30 10.73 -1.12
CA SER A 159 -6.37 11.61 0.03
C SER A 159 -7.51 12.64 -0.12
N GLU A 160 -7.92 12.96 -1.37
CA GLU A 160 -8.89 13.98 -1.70
C GLU A 160 -10.01 13.44 -2.61
N PRO A 161 -11.19 14.07 -2.62
CA PRO A 161 -12.30 13.68 -3.49
C PRO A 161 -11.94 13.78 -4.99
N GLY A 162 -12.35 12.79 -5.77
CA GLY A 162 -12.19 12.73 -7.22
C GLY A 162 -10.87 12.11 -7.70
N GLU A 163 -9.91 11.84 -6.83
CA GLU A 163 -8.61 11.27 -7.21
C GLU A 163 -8.75 9.85 -7.77
N ILE A 164 -9.58 8.99 -7.15
CA ILE A 164 -9.80 7.62 -7.65
C ILE A 164 -10.43 7.64 -9.04
N LYS A 165 -11.33 8.58 -9.31
CA LYS A 165 -11.90 8.71 -10.66
C LYS A 165 -10.82 9.03 -11.68
N ILE A 166 -9.95 10.00 -11.39
CA ILE A 166 -8.81 10.37 -12.26
C ILE A 166 -7.90 9.16 -12.53
N LEU A 167 -7.58 8.40 -11.47
CA LEU A 167 -6.74 7.20 -11.58
C LEU A 167 -7.45 6.09 -12.36
N ASN A 168 -8.75 5.90 -12.14
CA ASN A 168 -9.57 4.92 -12.84
C ASN A 168 -9.62 5.20 -14.36
N ASP A 169 -9.76 6.47 -14.74
CA ASP A 169 -9.74 6.90 -16.16
C ASP A 169 -8.38 6.66 -16.84
N GLN A 170 -7.29 6.64 -16.07
CA GLN A 170 -5.95 6.34 -16.57
C GLN A 170 -5.67 4.83 -16.65
N VAL A 171 -6.05 4.09 -15.61
CA VAL A 171 -5.78 2.66 -15.48
C VAL A 171 -6.77 1.82 -16.29
N LYS A 172 -8.05 2.18 -16.29
CA LYS A 172 -9.16 1.47 -16.94
C LYS A 172 -9.13 -0.03 -16.65
N PRO A 173 -9.34 -0.42 -15.39
CA PRO A 173 -9.20 -1.81 -14.97
C PRO A 173 -10.28 -2.70 -15.61
N ASP A 174 -9.91 -3.94 -15.92
CA ASP A 174 -10.83 -5.03 -16.26
C ASP A 174 -11.40 -5.68 -15.00
N ILE A 175 -10.60 -5.70 -13.93
CA ILE A 175 -10.96 -6.17 -12.59
C ILE A 175 -10.66 -5.07 -11.59
N ALA A 176 -11.65 -4.65 -10.82
CA ALA A 176 -11.50 -3.64 -9.78
C ALA A 176 -11.84 -4.22 -8.40
N ALA A 177 -10.97 -4.00 -7.42
CA ALA A 177 -11.14 -4.52 -6.06
C ALA A 177 -11.07 -3.40 -5.02
N ILE A 178 -11.97 -3.44 -4.05
CA ILE A 178 -11.94 -2.60 -2.85
C ILE A 178 -11.57 -3.48 -1.66
N THR A 179 -10.47 -3.16 -0.96
CA THR A 179 -10.05 -3.95 0.20
C THR A 179 -10.97 -3.74 1.42
N ASN A 180 -11.15 -2.50 1.81
CA ASN A 180 -12.01 -2.06 2.91
C ASN A 180 -12.20 -0.54 2.89
N VAL A 181 -13.14 -0.06 3.71
CA VAL A 181 -13.28 1.34 4.11
C VAL A 181 -13.21 1.42 5.63
N SER A 182 -12.40 2.33 6.12
CA SER A 182 -12.29 2.66 7.54
C SER A 182 -11.83 4.10 7.70
N MET A 183 -11.86 4.63 8.92
CA MET A 183 -11.36 5.98 9.22
C MET A 183 -9.88 6.10 8.84
N GLY A 184 -9.60 7.03 7.94
CA GLY A 184 -8.27 7.40 7.43
C GLY A 184 -8.43 8.49 6.39
N HIS A 185 -7.47 9.42 6.29
CA HIS A 185 -7.53 10.60 5.42
C HIS A 185 -8.78 11.48 5.67
N LEU A 186 -9.19 11.58 6.95
CA LEU A 186 -10.40 12.34 7.34
C LEU A 186 -10.24 13.84 7.10
N ASP A 187 -9.02 14.35 7.04
CA ASP A 187 -8.75 15.76 6.72
C ASP A 187 -9.27 16.12 5.32
N GLY A 188 -9.05 15.26 4.31
CA GLY A 188 -9.54 15.46 2.95
C GLY A 188 -10.94 14.88 2.71
N LEU A 189 -11.22 13.69 3.24
CA LEU A 189 -12.44 12.93 2.91
C LEU A 189 -13.55 12.98 3.97
N ARG A 190 -13.33 13.67 5.08
CA ARG A 190 -14.28 14.02 6.16
C ARG A 190 -14.84 12.82 6.95
N ASP A 191 -15.45 11.84 6.31
CA ASP A 191 -16.10 10.70 6.96
C ASP A 191 -16.00 9.39 6.13
N THR A 192 -16.35 8.27 6.75
CA THR A 192 -16.28 6.95 6.09
C THR A 192 -17.23 6.81 4.90
N LYS A 193 -18.35 7.54 4.89
CA LYS A 193 -19.29 7.56 3.77
C LYS A 193 -18.65 8.25 2.56
N SER A 194 -18.02 9.39 2.75
CA SER A 194 -17.29 10.10 1.69
C SER A 194 -16.12 9.25 1.16
N ILE A 195 -15.38 8.57 2.06
CA ILE A 195 -14.34 7.61 1.69
C ILE A 195 -14.91 6.46 0.86
N SER A 196 -16.12 5.97 1.20
CA SER A 196 -16.75 4.87 0.46
C SER A 196 -17.17 5.29 -0.96
N VAL A 197 -17.71 6.49 -1.10
CA VAL A 197 -18.06 7.07 -2.41
C VAL A 197 -16.81 7.26 -3.26
N GLU A 198 -15.77 7.88 -2.69
CA GLU A 198 -14.52 8.12 -3.39
C GLU A 198 -13.89 6.81 -3.89
N LYS A 199 -13.76 5.81 -3.02
CA LYS A 199 -13.22 4.50 -3.40
C LYS A 199 -14.12 3.73 -4.35
N GLY A 200 -15.43 3.94 -4.27
CA GLY A 200 -16.43 3.38 -5.19
C GLY A 200 -16.20 3.77 -6.64
N ASN A 201 -15.55 4.92 -6.92
CA ASN A 201 -15.24 5.36 -8.28
C ASN A 201 -14.32 4.37 -9.05
N ILE A 202 -13.62 3.46 -8.38
CA ILE A 202 -12.85 2.39 -9.06
C ILE A 202 -13.76 1.39 -9.79
N LEU A 203 -15.03 1.30 -9.39
CA LEU A 203 -16.04 0.37 -9.90
C LEU A 203 -16.80 0.90 -11.11
N ASP A 204 -16.43 2.07 -11.63
CA ASP A 204 -16.94 2.64 -12.86
C ASP A 204 -16.11 2.08 -14.05
N PHE A 205 -16.56 0.97 -14.60
CA PHE A 205 -15.82 0.24 -15.64
C PHE A 205 -16.01 0.89 -17.01
N HIS A 206 -14.92 0.96 -17.77
CA HIS A 206 -14.88 1.46 -19.15
C HIS A 206 -15.23 0.39 -20.19
N SER A 207 -15.52 -0.84 -19.76
CA SER A 207 -15.91 -1.97 -20.61
C SER A 207 -17.11 -2.72 -20.05
N ASP A 208 -17.90 -3.36 -20.92
CA ASP A 208 -19.07 -4.14 -20.55
C ASP A 208 -18.72 -5.48 -19.83
N ASN A 209 -17.44 -5.83 -19.74
CA ASN A 209 -16.98 -7.09 -19.14
C ASN A 209 -16.24 -6.87 -17.82
N GLY A 210 -16.50 -5.76 -17.13
CA GLY A 210 -15.89 -5.44 -15.84
C GLY A 210 -16.21 -6.48 -14.75
N ILE A 211 -15.24 -6.72 -13.87
CA ILE A 211 -15.38 -7.61 -12.71
C ILE A 211 -15.10 -6.81 -11.44
N ALA A 212 -16.10 -6.72 -10.55
CA ALA A 212 -15.98 -6.06 -9.25
C ALA A 212 -15.71 -7.09 -8.15
N ILE A 213 -14.69 -6.84 -7.31
CA ILE A 213 -14.37 -7.66 -6.14
C ILE A 213 -14.59 -6.82 -4.88
N LEU A 214 -15.58 -7.20 -4.08
CA LEU A 214 -16.17 -6.36 -3.04
C LEU A 214 -16.09 -7.01 -1.65
N PRO A 215 -15.73 -6.24 -0.59
CA PRO A 215 -15.73 -6.74 0.79
C PRO A 215 -17.18 -6.88 1.31
N ARG A 216 -17.64 -8.10 1.50
CA ARG A 216 -19.03 -8.41 1.95
C ARG A 216 -19.32 -7.90 3.36
N ASP A 217 -18.28 -7.84 4.21
CA ASP A 217 -18.42 -7.39 5.60
C ASP A 217 -18.51 -5.85 5.73
N SER A 218 -18.37 -5.12 4.62
CA SER A 218 -18.47 -3.66 4.63
C SER A 218 -19.91 -3.19 4.71
N GLU A 219 -20.20 -2.21 5.54
CA GLU A 219 -21.50 -1.51 5.57
C GLU A 219 -21.88 -0.85 4.23
N TYR A 220 -20.88 -0.63 3.34
CA TYR A 220 -21.06 -0.04 2.02
C TYR A 220 -21.21 -1.07 0.90
N PHE A 221 -21.17 -2.37 1.21
CA PHE A 221 -21.24 -3.44 0.20
C PHE A 221 -22.44 -3.32 -0.71
N ASP A 222 -23.64 -3.15 -0.15
CA ASP A 222 -24.90 -3.11 -0.93
C ASP A 222 -24.95 -1.87 -1.85
N ILE A 223 -24.34 -0.74 -1.44
CA ILE A 223 -24.26 0.46 -2.24
C ILE A 223 -23.39 0.17 -3.48
N TRP A 224 -22.16 -0.32 -3.30
CA TRP A 224 -21.27 -0.66 -4.40
C TRP A 224 -21.82 -1.75 -5.31
N ASN A 225 -22.41 -2.78 -4.71
CA ASN A 225 -23.02 -3.89 -5.46
C ASN A 225 -24.18 -3.44 -6.36
N LYS A 226 -24.93 -2.40 -5.97
CA LYS A 226 -26.02 -1.83 -6.76
C LYS A 226 -25.53 -0.82 -7.81
N GLN A 227 -24.55 0.01 -7.44
CA GLN A 227 -24.10 1.13 -8.27
C GLN A 227 -23.12 0.75 -9.38
N THR A 228 -22.31 -0.31 -9.16
CA THR A 228 -21.34 -0.71 -10.18
C THR A 228 -21.99 -1.21 -11.46
N ASN A 229 -21.41 -0.82 -12.61
CA ASN A 229 -21.74 -1.35 -13.93
C ASN A 229 -20.98 -2.65 -14.28
N ALA A 230 -20.32 -3.27 -13.29
CA ALA A 230 -19.63 -4.55 -13.50
C ALA A 230 -20.59 -5.65 -13.96
N LYS A 231 -20.17 -6.42 -14.97
CA LYS A 231 -20.89 -7.61 -15.45
C LYS A 231 -20.86 -8.73 -14.42
N THR A 232 -19.74 -8.89 -13.74
CA THR A 232 -19.52 -9.91 -12.71
C THR A 232 -19.20 -9.24 -11.39
N LYS A 233 -19.84 -9.69 -10.33
CA LYS A 233 -19.64 -9.17 -8.96
C LYS A 233 -19.29 -10.34 -8.06
N ILE A 234 -18.14 -10.26 -7.42
CA ILE A 234 -17.57 -11.29 -6.54
C ILE A 234 -17.38 -10.68 -5.17
N SER A 235 -17.86 -11.36 -4.15
CA SER A 235 -17.71 -10.93 -2.76
C SER A 235 -16.65 -11.74 -2.03
N PHE A 236 -15.96 -11.09 -1.08
CA PHE A 236 -15.06 -11.77 -0.15
C PHE A 236 -15.28 -11.24 1.27
N GLY A 237 -14.97 -12.06 2.27
CA GLY A 237 -15.15 -11.66 3.67
C GLY A 237 -15.30 -12.82 4.64
N TYR A 238 -15.68 -12.49 5.86
CA TYR A 238 -16.07 -13.47 6.90
C TYR A 238 -17.53 -13.86 6.79
N HIS A 239 -18.35 -13.02 6.18
CA HIS A 239 -19.79 -13.24 6.08
C HIS A 239 -20.08 -14.56 5.36
N LYS A 240 -21.06 -15.32 5.87
CA LYS A 240 -21.40 -16.66 5.36
C LYS A 240 -21.79 -16.70 3.87
N GLU A 241 -22.27 -15.58 3.34
CA GLU A 241 -22.69 -15.42 1.94
C GLU A 241 -21.58 -14.83 1.06
N SER A 242 -20.35 -14.73 1.54
CA SER A 242 -19.22 -14.33 0.69
C SER A 242 -18.87 -15.43 -0.28
N ASP A 243 -18.64 -15.08 -1.57
CA ASP A 243 -18.19 -16.01 -2.59
C ASP A 243 -16.79 -16.58 -2.27
N PHE A 244 -15.91 -15.74 -1.69
CA PHE A 244 -14.63 -16.13 -1.12
C PHE A 244 -14.65 -15.87 0.38
N ARG A 245 -15.12 -16.85 1.14
CA ARG A 245 -15.30 -16.73 2.59
C ARG A 245 -14.08 -17.22 3.36
N VAL A 246 -13.64 -16.43 4.32
CA VAL A 246 -12.57 -16.78 5.27
C VAL A 246 -13.17 -17.25 6.58
N SER A 247 -12.60 -18.31 7.16
CA SER A 247 -12.93 -18.82 8.50
C SER A 247 -11.69 -19.43 9.18
N ASN A 248 -11.85 -19.83 10.45
CA ASN A 248 -10.86 -20.59 11.23
C ASN A 248 -9.44 -19.97 11.19
N ILE A 249 -9.35 -18.67 11.58
CA ILE A 249 -8.07 -17.97 11.60
C ILE A 249 -7.29 -18.30 12.85
N GLU A 250 -6.08 -18.80 12.66
CA GLU A 250 -5.09 -19.08 13.71
C GLU A 250 -3.81 -18.29 13.45
N ILE A 251 -3.38 -17.50 14.43
CA ILE A 251 -2.19 -16.66 14.34
C ILE A 251 -1.09 -17.28 15.19
N ASP A 252 0.02 -17.63 14.56
CA ASP A 252 1.26 -18.05 15.21
C ASP A 252 2.29 -16.91 15.10
N ILE A 253 2.38 -16.12 16.16
CA ILE A 253 3.25 -14.94 16.20
C ILE A 253 4.72 -15.35 16.08
N LEU A 254 5.13 -16.40 16.79
CA LEU A 254 6.55 -16.80 16.85
C LEU A 254 7.08 -17.32 15.53
N ASN A 255 6.23 -18.00 14.76
CA ASN A 255 6.59 -18.48 13.42
C ASN A 255 6.19 -17.51 12.31
N ASN A 256 5.65 -16.33 12.67
CA ASN A 256 5.17 -15.30 11.72
C ASN A 256 4.19 -15.89 10.70
N LEU A 257 3.20 -16.64 11.16
CA LEU A 257 2.24 -17.35 10.32
C LEU A 257 0.81 -17.03 10.69
N THR A 258 -0.04 -17.02 9.67
CA THR A 258 -1.50 -17.03 9.82
C THR A 258 -2.07 -18.18 9.00
N ASN A 259 -2.75 -19.11 9.67
CA ASN A 259 -3.48 -20.22 9.06
C ASN A 259 -4.96 -19.84 8.97
N PHE A 260 -5.64 -20.26 7.92
CA PHE A 260 -7.07 -20.00 7.72
C PHE A 260 -7.69 -20.96 6.72
N VAL A 261 -9.01 -21.07 6.74
CA VAL A 261 -9.79 -21.84 5.76
C VAL A 261 -10.45 -20.87 4.79
N LEU A 262 -10.24 -21.08 3.49
CA LEU A 262 -10.95 -20.40 2.42
C LEU A 262 -12.08 -21.30 1.89
N HIS A 263 -13.30 -20.76 1.81
CA HIS A 263 -14.46 -21.40 1.17
C HIS A 263 -14.78 -20.66 -0.13
N PHE A 264 -14.97 -21.37 -1.22
CA PHE A 264 -15.30 -20.80 -2.52
C PHE A 264 -15.92 -21.89 -3.40
N ASP A 265 -16.95 -21.57 -4.17
CA ASP A 265 -17.61 -22.48 -5.13
C ASP A 265 -17.94 -23.88 -4.54
N GLY A 266 -18.49 -23.89 -3.33
CA GLY A 266 -18.82 -25.12 -2.59
C GLY A 266 -17.63 -25.95 -2.09
N GLN A 267 -16.40 -25.49 -2.31
CA GLN A 267 -15.15 -26.14 -1.89
C GLN A 267 -14.53 -25.44 -0.67
N THR A 268 -13.59 -26.12 -0.03
CA THR A 268 -12.77 -25.56 1.05
C THR A 268 -11.29 -25.82 0.79
N LYS A 269 -10.45 -24.84 1.17
CA LYS A 269 -9.01 -24.96 1.07
C LYS A 269 -8.34 -24.42 2.33
N ASP A 270 -7.57 -25.27 3.02
CA ASP A 270 -6.72 -24.83 4.12
C ASP A 270 -5.51 -24.09 3.56
N LEU A 271 -5.29 -22.88 4.06
CA LEU A 271 -4.22 -22.00 3.60
C LEU A 271 -3.37 -21.54 4.77
N SER A 272 -2.07 -21.37 4.51
CA SER A 272 -1.12 -20.78 5.43
C SER A 272 -0.38 -19.66 4.72
N MET A 273 -0.23 -18.50 5.38
CA MET A 273 0.52 -17.39 4.85
C MET A 273 1.49 -16.82 5.90
N ASN A 274 2.59 -16.24 5.44
CA ASN A 274 3.44 -15.47 6.32
C ASN A 274 2.84 -14.08 6.60
N GLY A 275 3.19 -13.55 7.76
CA GLY A 275 2.60 -12.34 8.33
C GLY A 275 1.44 -12.66 9.27
N ILE A 276 1.42 -11.96 10.39
CA ILE A 276 0.36 -12.08 11.39
C ILE A 276 -0.78 -11.08 11.09
N GLY A 277 -1.96 -11.33 11.66
CA GLY A 277 -3.09 -10.40 11.62
C GLY A 277 -4.34 -10.95 10.96
N HIS A 278 -5.48 -10.73 11.58
CA HIS A 278 -6.79 -11.18 11.11
C HIS A 278 -7.17 -10.63 9.73
N HIS A 279 -6.65 -9.47 9.33
CA HIS A 279 -6.90 -8.86 8.03
C HIS A 279 -6.10 -9.50 6.88
N ASN A 280 -5.02 -10.21 7.16
CA ASN A 280 -4.19 -10.82 6.12
C ASN A 280 -4.92 -11.92 5.33
N PRO A 281 -5.71 -12.82 5.96
CA PRO A 281 -6.58 -13.73 5.24
C PRO A 281 -7.61 -13.06 4.32
N LEU A 282 -8.13 -11.87 4.69
CA LEU A 282 -9.02 -11.09 3.81
C LEU A 282 -8.29 -10.55 2.60
N ASN A 283 -7.05 -10.04 2.78
CA ASN A 283 -6.20 -9.61 1.67
C ASN A 283 -5.87 -10.78 0.72
N ALA A 284 -5.66 -11.97 1.29
CA ALA A 284 -5.45 -13.20 0.52
C ALA A 284 -6.73 -13.63 -0.23
N ALA A 285 -7.90 -13.59 0.42
CA ALA A 285 -9.18 -13.93 -0.21
C ALA A 285 -9.50 -13.00 -1.40
N LEU A 286 -9.34 -11.67 -1.24
CA LEU A 286 -9.44 -10.71 -2.34
C LEU A 286 -8.48 -11.05 -3.47
N SER A 287 -7.22 -11.36 -3.14
CA SER A 287 -6.19 -11.67 -4.14
C SER A 287 -6.52 -12.98 -4.88
N LEU A 288 -6.99 -14.01 -4.18
CA LEU A 288 -7.39 -15.28 -4.78
C LEU A 288 -8.63 -15.12 -5.65
N ALA A 289 -9.62 -14.35 -5.20
CA ALA A 289 -10.79 -13.97 -6.02
C ALA A 289 -10.35 -13.27 -7.31
N THR A 290 -9.39 -12.34 -7.22
CA THR A 290 -8.84 -11.63 -8.39
C THR A 290 -8.15 -12.59 -9.36
N VAL A 291 -7.30 -13.47 -8.84
CA VAL A 291 -6.48 -14.41 -9.64
C VAL A 291 -7.33 -15.44 -10.37
N VAL A 292 -8.34 -16.00 -9.68
CA VAL A 292 -9.31 -16.93 -10.30
C VAL A 292 -10.07 -16.25 -11.44
N ASN A 293 -10.47 -14.99 -11.25
CA ASN A 293 -11.15 -14.21 -12.29
C ASN A 293 -10.21 -13.70 -13.41
N CYS A 294 -8.89 -13.87 -13.25
CA CYS A 294 -7.93 -13.76 -14.35
C CYS A 294 -7.79 -15.08 -15.14
N GLY A 295 -8.50 -16.13 -14.80
CA GLY A 295 -8.48 -17.44 -15.47
C GLY A 295 -7.49 -18.43 -14.89
N ILE A 296 -6.90 -18.17 -13.73
CA ILE A 296 -5.97 -19.09 -13.06
C ILE A 296 -6.75 -20.09 -12.21
N ASN A 297 -6.51 -21.39 -12.42
CA ASN A 297 -7.14 -22.42 -11.61
C ASN A 297 -6.61 -22.36 -10.16
N ILE A 298 -7.52 -22.23 -9.19
CA ILE A 298 -7.18 -22.15 -7.77
C ILE A 298 -6.49 -23.43 -7.24
N ASP A 299 -6.72 -24.58 -7.86
CA ASP A 299 -6.07 -25.85 -7.50
C ASP A 299 -4.56 -25.84 -7.77
N THR A 300 -4.13 -25.02 -8.72
CA THR A 300 -2.69 -24.82 -9.00
C THR A 300 -2.00 -23.98 -7.93
N ILE A 301 -2.77 -23.24 -7.12
CA ILE A 301 -2.25 -22.40 -6.07
C ILE A 301 -1.88 -23.26 -4.86
N LYS A 302 -0.63 -23.21 -4.46
CA LYS A 302 -0.12 -23.95 -3.30
C LYS A 302 -0.84 -23.58 -2.02
N HIS A 303 -1.02 -24.53 -1.10
CA HIS A 303 -1.57 -24.29 0.23
C HIS A 303 -0.79 -23.24 1.04
N ASN A 304 0.48 -23.09 0.72
CA ASN A 304 1.40 -22.18 1.39
C ASN A 304 1.60 -20.90 0.58
N LEU A 305 0.96 -19.82 1.00
CA LEU A 305 1.07 -18.47 0.43
C LEU A 305 2.26 -17.70 1.07
N ARG A 306 3.40 -18.37 1.24
CA ARG A 306 4.60 -17.74 1.82
C ARG A 306 5.33 -16.93 0.76
N PHE A 307 5.26 -15.64 0.87
CA PHE A 307 5.97 -14.70 0.01
C PHE A 307 7.06 -14.00 0.81
N THR A 308 8.28 -14.03 0.33
CA THR A 308 9.46 -13.45 1.02
C THR A 308 9.49 -11.92 1.01
N ASP A 309 8.72 -11.30 0.11
CA ASP A 309 8.75 -9.87 -0.17
C ASP A 309 7.35 -9.22 -0.03
N LEU A 310 6.62 -9.59 1.03
CA LEU A 310 5.47 -8.80 1.48
C LEU A 310 5.93 -7.39 1.89
N PRO A 311 5.03 -6.39 1.85
CA PRO A 311 5.41 -5.03 2.22
C PRO A 311 5.99 -4.98 3.64
N GLU A 312 7.16 -4.37 3.77
CA GLU A 312 7.86 -4.20 5.05
C GLU A 312 7.06 -3.35 6.03
N ARG A 313 7.35 -3.51 7.33
CA ARG A 313 6.75 -2.72 8.42
C ARG A 313 5.22 -2.77 8.48
N ARG A 314 4.65 -3.94 8.15
CA ARG A 314 3.21 -4.24 8.24
C ARG A 314 3.01 -5.53 9.00
N LEU A 315 3.03 -5.43 10.34
CA LEU A 315 3.04 -6.55 11.28
C LEU A 315 4.19 -7.55 10.99
N ALA A 316 5.35 -7.02 10.62
CA ALA A 316 6.54 -7.83 10.37
C ALA A 316 7.12 -8.31 11.70
N VAL A 317 7.24 -9.62 11.87
CA VAL A 317 7.75 -10.23 13.11
C VAL A 317 9.23 -10.56 12.96
N SER A 318 10.02 -10.20 13.97
CA SER A 318 11.44 -10.53 14.06
C SER A 318 11.90 -10.71 15.52
N GLU A 319 13.05 -11.33 15.70
CA GLU A 319 13.75 -11.30 16.98
C GLU A 319 14.23 -9.87 17.30
N SER A 320 14.25 -9.51 18.56
CA SER A 320 14.61 -8.19 19.06
C SER A 320 15.59 -8.27 20.22
N LEU A 321 15.98 -7.09 20.73
CA LEU A 321 16.86 -6.95 21.89
C LEU A 321 16.36 -7.76 23.10
N ASN A 322 17.26 -8.19 23.96
CA ASN A 322 17.00 -8.97 25.16
C ASN A 322 16.22 -10.29 24.92
N GLY A 323 16.20 -10.80 23.66
CA GLY A 323 15.44 -11.99 23.29
C GLY A 323 13.94 -11.78 23.15
N SER A 324 13.48 -10.52 23.18
CA SER A 324 12.08 -10.15 22.92
C SER A 324 11.68 -10.38 21.47
N VAL A 325 10.38 -10.29 21.19
CA VAL A 325 9.81 -10.39 19.83
C VAL A 325 9.31 -9.02 19.39
N LEU A 326 9.81 -8.51 18.28
CA LEU A 326 9.34 -7.29 17.64
C LEU A 326 8.23 -7.61 16.64
N VAL A 327 7.13 -6.88 16.74
CA VAL A 327 6.08 -6.77 15.74
C VAL A 327 6.15 -5.35 15.16
N ASP A 328 6.84 -5.20 14.03
CA ASP A 328 7.04 -3.91 13.35
C ASP A 328 5.84 -3.61 12.44
N ASP A 329 4.98 -2.68 12.87
CA ASP A 329 3.87 -2.13 12.09
C ASP A 329 4.01 -0.61 11.92
N SER A 330 5.25 -0.15 11.82
CA SER A 330 5.65 1.27 11.80
C SER A 330 5.46 1.98 10.47
N TYR A 331 4.90 1.33 9.44
CA TYR A 331 4.71 1.98 8.14
C TYR A 331 3.73 3.15 8.18
N ASN A 332 2.56 2.95 8.77
CA ASN A 332 1.52 3.96 8.98
C ASN A 332 0.51 3.52 10.04
N SER A 333 -0.29 4.46 10.58
CA SER A 333 -1.31 4.18 11.58
C SER A 333 -2.61 4.90 11.29
N ASN A 334 -3.72 4.18 11.51
CA ASN A 334 -5.06 4.72 11.67
C ASN A 334 -5.83 3.85 12.69
N PRO A 335 -7.01 4.27 13.19
CA PRO A 335 -7.71 3.54 14.25
C PRO A 335 -7.98 2.07 13.95
N ALA A 336 -8.44 1.75 12.73
CA ALA A 336 -8.74 0.39 12.33
C ALA A 336 -7.47 -0.49 12.23
N SER A 337 -6.38 0.06 11.70
CA SER A 337 -5.12 -0.67 11.60
C SER A 337 -4.46 -0.87 12.98
N LEU A 338 -4.62 0.09 13.91
CA LEU A 338 -4.13 -0.06 15.28
C LEU A 338 -4.93 -1.14 16.03
N LYS A 339 -6.28 -1.15 15.91
CA LYS A 339 -7.10 -2.24 16.47
C LYS A 339 -6.65 -3.61 15.96
N ASN A 340 -6.50 -3.76 14.65
CA ASN A 340 -6.04 -5.01 14.04
C ASN A 340 -4.66 -5.46 14.55
N ALA A 341 -3.74 -4.51 14.77
CA ALA A 341 -2.42 -4.82 15.30
C ALA A 341 -2.48 -5.31 16.74
N LEU A 342 -3.26 -4.64 17.58
CA LEU A 342 -3.49 -5.02 18.98
C LEU A 342 -4.16 -6.41 19.09
N ASP A 343 -5.23 -6.65 18.32
CA ASP A 343 -5.94 -7.95 18.30
C ASP A 343 -5.01 -9.09 17.84
N SER A 344 -4.05 -8.79 16.97
CA SER A 344 -3.10 -9.79 16.47
C SER A 344 -2.14 -10.32 17.54
N ILE A 345 -1.87 -9.54 18.58
CA ILE A 345 -0.99 -9.92 19.69
C ILE A 345 -1.74 -10.25 20.99
N GLU A 346 -3.06 -9.99 21.06
CA GLU A 346 -3.88 -10.09 22.26
C GLU A 346 -3.77 -11.46 22.94
N LYS A 347 -3.85 -12.53 22.15
CA LYS A 347 -3.85 -13.93 22.65
C LYS A 347 -2.48 -14.43 23.08
N SER A 348 -1.42 -13.65 22.92
CA SER A 348 -0.08 -14.04 23.40
C SER A 348 -0.04 -14.09 24.91
N THR A 349 0.61 -15.11 25.46
CA THR A 349 0.88 -15.25 26.91
C THR A 349 2.10 -14.44 27.37
N ARG A 350 2.87 -13.86 26.43
CA ARG A 350 4.01 -13.01 26.75
C ARG A 350 3.54 -11.62 27.20
N LYS A 351 4.38 -10.94 27.98
CA LYS A 351 4.21 -9.51 28.30
C LYS A 351 4.11 -8.72 26.99
N LYS A 352 3.11 -7.86 26.87
CA LYS A 352 2.82 -7.05 25.68
C LYS A 352 3.14 -5.59 25.95
N VAL A 353 4.05 -5.03 25.16
CA VAL A 353 4.45 -3.63 25.22
C VAL A 353 4.09 -2.98 23.90
N CYS A 354 3.29 -1.91 23.92
CA CYS A 354 2.98 -1.10 22.74
C CYS A 354 3.80 0.18 22.75
N VAL A 355 4.39 0.48 21.61
CA VAL A 355 5.13 1.71 21.33
C VAL A 355 4.42 2.44 20.20
N LEU A 356 3.72 3.51 20.55
CA LEU A 356 2.76 4.16 19.66
C LEU A 356 3.19 5.58 19.32
N GLY A 357 3.36 5.84 18.01
CA GLY A 357 3.37 7.19 17.47
C GLY A 357 1.95 7.71 17.27
N GLU A 358 1.81 9.01 17.13
CA GLU A 358 0.54 9.68 16.88
C GLU A 358 -0.12 9.18 15.59
N MET A 359 -1.44 9.11 15.57
CA MET A 359 -2.24 8.89 14.37
C MET A 359 -2.61 10.25 13.77
N LEU A 360 -2.13 10.52 12.57
CA LEU A 360 -2.36 11.78 11.86
C LEU A 360 -3.54 11.68 10.87
N GLU A 361 -3.90 12.80 10.28
CA GLU A 361 -5.00 12.91 9.29
C GLU A 361 -6.38 12.50 9.85
N LEU A 362 -6.62 12.76 11.14
CA LEU A 362 -7.88 12.45 11.83
C LEU A 362 -8.81 13.66 12.03
N GLY A 363 -8.40 14.86 11.54
CA GLY A 363 -9.16 16.08 11.65
C GLY A 363 -9.45 16.49 13.11
N THR A 364 -10.56 17.15 13.31
CA THR A 364 -10.99 17.69 14.62
C THR A 364 -11.28 16.60 15.66
N SER A 365 -11.45 15.34 15.25
CA SER A 365 -11.74 14.21 16.14
C SER A 365 -10.48 13.53 16.70
N SER A 366 -9.28 14.03 16.37
CA SER A 366 -8.02 13.39 16.71
C SER A 366 -7.91 13.02 18.19
N TYR A 367 -8.17 13.95 19.11
CA TYR A 367 -8.04 13.68 20.55
C TYR A 367 -9.02 12.62 21.06
N GLN A 368 -10.27 12.64 20.62
CA GLN A 368 -11.25 11.63 21.01
C GLN A 368 -10.85 10.24 20.49
N ILE A 369 -10.39 10.19 19.25
CA ILE A 369 -9.96 8.94 18.63
C ILE A 369 -8.71 8.38 19.35
N HIS A 370 -7.76 9.22 19.75
CA HIS A 370 -6.61 8.78 20.55
C HIS A 370 -7.03 8.25 21.92
N GLN A 371 -7.99 8.92 22.59
CA GLN A 371 -8.56 8.42 23.85
C GLN A 371 -9.20 7.05 23.66
N ASP A 372 -10.04 6.86 22.64
CA ASP A 372 -10.71 5.59 22.35
C ASP A 372 -9.69 4.47 22.05
N MET A 373 -8.62 4.80 21.33
CA MET A 373 -7.56 3.86 21.01
C MET A 373 -6.66 3.56 22.20
N PHE A 374 -6.40 4.52 23.09
CA PHE A 374 -5.73 4.28 24.36
C PHE A 374 -6.54 3.29 25.21
N GLU A 375 -7.85 3.51 25.39
CA GLU A 375 -8.71 2.61 26.15
C GLU A 375 -8.79 1.20 25.54
N TYR A 376 -8.76 1.14 24.21
CA TYR A 376 -8.73 -0.14 23.51
C TYR A 376 -7.41 -0.89 23.73
N ALA A 377 -6.28 -0.20 23.66
CA ALA A 377 -4.96 -0.76 23.90
C ALA A 377 -4.76 -1.17 25.36
N HIS A 378 -5.16 -0.31 26.31
CA HIS A 378 -4.99 -0.54 27.75
C HIS A 378 -5.64 -1.84 28.26
N LYS A 379 -6.72 -2.28 27.61
CA LYS A 379 -7.39 -3.55 27.94
C LYS A 379 -6.65 -4.80 27.42
N ARG A 380 -5.62 -4.63 26.57
CA ARG A 380 -4.98 -5.72 25.80
C ARG A 380 -3.50 -5.85 26.01
N VAL A 381 -2.83 -4.82 26.53
CA VAL A 381 -1.38 -4.79 26.68
C VAL A 381 -0.97 -4.36 28.09
N ASP A 382 0.25 -4.70 28.48
CA ASP A 382 0.75 -4.46 29.84
C ASP A 382 1.38 -3.07 30.00
N ASN A 383 1.98 -2.52 28.92
CA ASN A 383 2.57 -1.18 28.92
C ASN A 383 2.31 -0.47 27.59
N ILE A 384 2.07 0.85 27.68
CA ILE A 384 1.87 1.72 26.52
C ILE A 384 2.85 2.89 26.62
N LEU A 385 3.78 2.98 25.65
CA LEU A 385 4.75 4.06 25.50
C LEU A 385 4.38 4.86 24.24
N CYS A 386 4.24 6.18 24.36
CA CYS A 386 3.73 7.02 23.28
C CYS A 386 4.65 8.19 22.95
N ILE A 387 4.63 8.59 21.67
CA ILE A 387 5.18 9.86 21.18
C ILE A 387 4.09 10.59 20.38
N GLY A 388 3.94 11.87 20.66
CA GLY A 388 3.01 12.78 19.95
C GLY A 388 2.04 13.47 20.89
N ASP A 389 1.63 14.68 20.50
CA ASP A 389 0.86 15.58 21.36
C ASP A 389 -0.55 15.10 21.64
N ALA A 390 -1.19 14.41 20.68
CA ALA A 390 -2.54 13.89 20.86
C ALA A 390 -2.64 12.89 22.03
N TRP A 391 -1.60 12.13 22.32
CA TRP A 391 -1.56 11.21 23.46
C TRP A 391 -1.52 11.93 24.82
N LYS A 392 -1.02 13.18 24.88
CA LYS A 392 -0.96 14.00 26.10
C LYS A 392 -2.35 14.35 26.66
N TYR A 393 -3.39 14.29 25.81
CA TYR A 393 -4.78 14.55 26.19
C TYR A 393 -5.53 13.29 26.65
N CYS A 394 -4.93 12.11 26.51
CA CYS A 394 -5.52 10.86 27.02
C CYS A 394 -5.58 10.90 28.55
N LYS A 395 -6.68 10.38 29.09
CA LYS A 395 -6.94 10.33 30.55
C LYS A 395 -6.86 8.89 31.05
N PRO A 396 -5.67 8.40 31.41
CA PRO A 396 -5.55 7.05 31.99
C PRO A 396 -6.20 6.99 33.38
N ALA A 397 -6.75 5.82 33.74
CA ALA A 397 -7.31 5.59 35.07
C ALA A 397 -6.21 5.67 36.16
N LYS A 398 -4.96 5.26 35.81
CA LYS A 398 -3.77 5.39 36.65
C LYS A 398 -2.65 6.02 35.83
N LYS A 399 -1.82 6.86 36.47
CA LYS A 399 -0.67 7.50 35.81
C LYS A 399 0.37 6.50 35.27
N THR A 400 0.43 5.30 35.79
CA THR A 400 1.34 4.22 35.38
C THR A 400 0.88 3.48 34.13
N ASP A 401 -0.30 3.79 33.59
CA ASP A 401 -0.87 3.07 32.46
C ASP A 401 -0.45 3.64 31.10
N LEU A 402 0.07 4.87 31.07
CA LEU A 402 0.48 5.58 29.86
C LEU A 402 1.77 6.36 30.14
N PHE A 403 2.81 6.07 29.36
CA PHE A 403 4.09 6.78 29.40
C PHE A 403 4.23 7.59 28.10
N ILE A 404 4.43 8.90 28.21
CA ILE A 404 4.53 9.82 27.06
C ILE A 404 5.93 10.43 27.08
N PHE A 405 6.56 10.40 25.90
CA PHE A 405 7.94 10.85 25.70
C PHE A 405 7.97 11.97 24.68
N ASP A 406 8.91 12.90 24.82
CA ASP A 406 9.10 14.01 23.90
C ASP A 406 9.98 13.64 22.68
N ASN A 407 10.80 12.60 22.81
CA ASN A 407 11.69 12.13 21.75
C ASN A 407 11.87 10.60 21.73
N HIS A 408 12.43 10.11 20.62
CA HIS A 408 12.64 8.67 20.40
C HIS A 408 13.75 8.08 21.27
N GLU A 409 14.75 8.85 21.67
CA GLU A 409 15.88 8.42 22.48
C GLU A 409 15.40 8.04 23.89
N GLU A 410 14.71 8.95 24.58
CA GLU A 410 14.16 8.72 25.91
C GLU A 410 13.18 7.54 25.91
N LEU A 411 12.27 7.48 24.93
CA LEU A 411 11.37 6.34 24.78
C LEU A 411 12.13 5.03 24.64
N PHE A 412 13.19 5.01 23.82
CA PHE A 412 13.95 3.79 23.56
C PHE A 412 14.71 3.32 24.81
N GLU A 413 15.32 4.22 25.58
CA GLU A 413 16.01 3.89 26.84
C GLU A 413 15.05 3.26 27.85
N ASP A 414 13.87 3.85 28.04
CA ASP A 414 12.85 3.32 28.94
C ASP A 414 12.33 1.97 28.46
N LEU A 415 12.04 1.84 27.16
CA LEU A 415 11.61 0.59 26.53
C LEU A 415 12.61 -0.56 26.78
N VAL A 416 13.91 -0.30 26.57
CA VAL A 416 14.95 -1.33 26.76
C VAL A 416 15.02 -1.81 28.22
N SER A 417 14.72 -0.92 29.17
CA SER A 417 14.73 -1.25 30.60
C SER A 417 13.63 -2.22 31.04
N ILE A 418 12.51 -2.28 30.28
CA ILE A 418 11.31 -3.04 30.66
C ILE A 418 11.08 -4.31 29.82
N ILE A 419 11.88 -4.54 28.77
CA ILE A 419 11.75 -5.70 27.89
C ILE A 419 12.71 -6.84 28.25
N ASP A 420 12.24 -8.05 28.06
CA ASP A 420 12.99 -9.29 28.26
C ASP A 420 12.58 -10.35 27.21
N LYS A 421 13.17 -11.55 27.33
CA LYS A 421 12.86 -12.68 26.44
C LYS A 421 11.38 -13.12 26.45
N ASN A 422 10.61 -12.70 27.43
CA ASN A 422 9.17 -13.01 27.52
C ASN A 422 8.28 -11.81 27.08
N THR A 423 8.84 -10.88 26.32
CA THR A 423 8.14 -9.67 25.87
C THR A 423 7.84 -9.72 24.38
N ILE A 424 6.64 -9.27 23.97
CA ILE A 424 6.29 -8.88 22.61
C ILE A 424 6.16 -7.37 22.56
N ILE A 425 6.82 -6.73 21.58
CA ILE A 425 6.83 -5.30 21.36
C ILE A 425 6.08 -5.01 20.07
N LEU A 426 4.98 -4.27 20.13
CA LEU A 426 4.30 -3.74 18.96
C LEU A 426 4.74 -2.29 18.73
N VAL A 427 5.35 -1.99 17.60
CA VAL A 427 5.73 -0.62 17.21
C VAL A 427 4.83 -0.14 16.08
N LYS A 428 4.10 0.97 16.29
CA LYS A 428 3.17 1.52 15.32
C LYS A 428 3.01 3.03 15.45
N GLY A 429 2.85 3.74 14.30
CA GLY A 429 2.56 5.18 14.25
C GLY A 429 2.36 5.65 12.81
N SER A 430 1.88 6.86 12.63
CA SER A 430 1.80 7.49 11.31
C SER A 430 3.20 7.70 10.74
N ARG A 431 3.32 7.72 9.41
CA ARG A 431 4.63 7.71 8.73
C ARG A 431 5.57 8.84 9.18
N SER A 432 5.04 10.02 9.38
CA SER A 432 5.83 11.18 9.80
C SER A 432 6.26 11.13 11.28
N THR A 433 5.64 10.30 12.12
CA THR A 433 6.09 10.09 13.52
C THR A 433 7.36 9.25 13.61
N ARG A 434 7.85 8.71 12.49
CA ARG A 434 9.13 8.03 12.39
C ARG A 434 9.32 6.88 13.39
N MET A 435 8.25 6.14 13.70
CA MET A 435 8.35 4.97 14.58
C MET A 435 9.24 3.85 14.01
N ASP A 436 9.55 3.92 12.73
CA ASP A 436 10.57 3.10 12.08
C ASP A 436 11.96 3.22 12.73
N LEU A 437 12.30 4.37 13.33
CA LEU A 437 13.57 4.55 14.05
C LEU A 437 13.65 3.66 15.29
N ILE A 438 12.56 3.52 16.03
CA ILE A 438 12.50 2.62 17.20
C ILE A 438 12.54 1.16 16.71
N ALA A 439 11.74 0.81 15.70
CA ALA A 439 11.73 -0.55 15.17
C ALA A 439 13.11 -0.99 14.67
N ASP A 440 13.85 -0.10 13.98
CA ASP A 440 15.19 -0.41 13.47
C ASP A 440 16.24 -0.56 14.58
N LYS A 441 16.16 0.25 15.65
CA LYS A 441 17.04 0.10 16.84
C LYS A 441 16.76 -1.21 17.61
N LEU A 442 15.54 -1.74 17.54
CA LEU A 442 15.15 -2.98 18.21
C LEU A 442 15.59 -4.23 17.45
N LYS A 443 15.77 -4.16 16.12
CA LYS A 443 16.21 -5.30 15.30
C LYS A 443 17.64 -5.72 15.66
N LYS A 444 17.86 -7.03 15.73
CA LYS A 444 19.21 -7.60 15.86
C LYS A 444 19.90 -7.68 14.52
#